data_0ee92cbd7048909c289639d62eb32dc0
#
_entry.id   0ee92cbd7048909c289639d62eb32dc0
#
_cell.length_a   1.000
_cell.length_b   1.000
_cell.length_c   1.000
_cell.angle_alpha   90.00
_cell.angle_beta   90.00
_cell.angle_gamma   90.00
#
_symmetry.space_group_name_H-M   'P 1'
#
loop_
_entity.id
_entity.type
_entity.pdbx_description
1 polymer ?
#
loop_
_entity_poly.entity_id
_entity_poly.type
_entity_poly.pdbx_seq_one_letter_code
_entity_poly.pdbx_strand_id
1 'polypeptide(L)'
;MIQDIAPHIYHNEYHPEKPDADSYLMYFEKHNALANWDGKEITFPRFRDFPEVKTALSENIIYLFTVDDKRFYLAKRLSLPERKGFRLESNRRFRDAQPQWLSFAGITGYQLWHWYDVRKYCGHCGSPMVHDTKERMMRCPDCGQME
;
A
#
# COMPACT_ATOMS: atom_id res chain seq x y z
N MET A 1 -20.04 6.43 -6.46
CA MET A 1 -18.84 5.88 -7.08
C MET A 1 -17.81 5.57 -6.00
N ILE A 2 -16.87 4.69 -6.28
CA ILE A 2 -15.92 4.23 -5.26
C ILE A 2 -15.09 5.37 -4.66
N GLN A 3 -14.81 6.40 -5.43
CA GLN A 3 -14.07 7.57 -4.95
C GLN A 3 -14.91 8.53 -4.11
N ASP A 4 -16.20 8.29 -3.97
CA ASP A 4 -17.07 9.13 -3.17
C ASP A 4 -17.00 8.70 -1.72
N ILE A 5 -15.97 9.16 -1.03
CA ILE A 5 -15.67 8.75 0.35
C ILE A 5 -16.03 9.81 1.39
N ALA A 6 -16.71 10.90 0.99
CA ALA A 6 -17.11 11.92 1.94
C ALA A 6 -17.88 11.31 3.13
N PRO A 7 -17.68 11.78 4.37
CA PRO A 7 -16.89 12.96 4.76
C PRO A 7 -15.38 12.72 4.94
N HIS A 8 -14.87 11.56 4.54
CA HIS A 8 -13.45 11.24 4.66
C HIS A 8 -12.63 12.04 3.63
N ILE A 9 -11.43 12.44 4.01
CA ILE A 9 -10.52 13.24 3.18
C ILE A 9 -9.32 12.40 2.80
N TYR A 10 -9.12 12.23 1.49
CA TYR A 10 -7.99 11.53 0.92
C TYR A 10 -6.83 12.49 0.66
N HIS A 11 -5.67 12.20 1.22
CA HIS A 11 -4.44 12.95 1.02
C HIS A 11 -3.46 12.10 0.22
N ASN A 12 -3.31 12.45 -1.05
CA ASN A 12 -2.46 11.72 -1.99
C ASN A 12 -0.99 12.17 -1.91
N GLU A 13 -0.70 13.29 -1.28
CA GLU A 13 0.64 13.86 -1.22
C GLU A 13 1.63 12.88 -0.60
N TYR A 14 2.82 12.80 -1.17
CA TYR A 14 3.87 11.94 -0.64
C TYR A 14 4.54 12.63 0.55
N HIS A 15 4.07 12.30 1.75
CA HIS A 15 4.65 12.78 3.01
C HIS A 15 5.16 11.56 3.78
N PRO A 16 6.39 11.09 3.48
CA PRO A 16 6.89 9.88 4.13
C PRO A 16 7.14 10.12 5.60
N GLU A 17 6.32 9.52 6.43
CA GLU A 17 6.43 9.53 7.88
C GLU A 17 6.62 8.11 8.37
N LYS A 18 7.29 7.98 9.52
CA LYS A 18 7.48 6.69 10.17
C LYS A 18 6.11 6.13 10.57
N PRO A 19 5.80 4.85 10.26
CA PRO A 19 4.54 4.25 10.71
C PRO A 19 4.51 4.06 12.22
N ASP A 20 3.30 3.98 12.77
CA ASP A 20 3.07 3.59 14.15
C ASP A 20 2.22 2.32 14.19
N ALA A 21 1.91 1.84 15.40
CA ALA A 21 1.16 0.60 15.57
C ALA A 21 -0.26 0.67 14.97
N ASP A 22 -0.84 1.85 14.87
CA ASP A 22 -2.19 2.06 14.33
C ASP A 22 -2.22 2.27 12.83
N SER A 23 -1.06 2.48 12.19
CA SER A 23 -0.97 2.63 10.74
C SER A 23 -1.37 1.34 10.04
N TYR A 24 -2.00 1.46 8.87
CA TYR A 24 -2.39 0.31 8.07
C TYR A 24 -1.19 -0.21 7.28
N LEU A 25 -1.12 -1.54 7.20
CA LEU A 25 -0.09 -2.25 6.45
C LEU A 25 -0.78 -2.99 5.31
N MET A 26 -0.49 -2.60 4.09
CA MET A 26 -1.08 -3.21 2.90
C MET A 26 -0.08 -4.18 2.27
N TYR A 27 -0.57 -5.36 1.94
CA TYR A 27 0.20 -6.40 1.28
C TYR A 27 -0.61 -6.96 0.13
N PHE A 28 -0.01 -7.05 -1.04
CA PHE A 28 -0.67 -7.53 -2.25
C PHE A 28 0.13 -8.67 -2.86
N GLU A 29 -0.59 -9.58 -3.49
CA GLU A 29 -0.01 -10.70 -4.21
C GLU A 29 -0.89 -11.02 -5.41
N LYS A 30 -0.39 -10.82 -6.62
CA LYS A 30 -1.15 -10.95 -7.87
C LYS A 30 -2.35 -10.01 -7.86
N HIS A 31 -3.57 -10.55 -7.84
CA HIS A 31 -4.81 -9.76 -7.82
C HIS A 31 -5.48 -9.78 -6.44
N ASN A 32 -4.73 -10.15 -5.41
CA ASN A 32 -5.25 -10.33 -4.06
C ASN A 32 -4.61 -9.34 -3.10
N ALA A 33 -5.36 -8.98 -2.07
CA ALA A 33 -4.90 -8.13 -0.98
C ALA A 33 -5.07 -8.86 0.34
N LEU A 34 -4.10 -8.71 1.24
CA LEU A 34 -4.23 -9.26 2.59
C LEU A 34 -5.25 -8.45 3.36
N ALA A 35 -6.34 -9.07 3.77
CA ALA A 35 -7.47 -8.38 4.38
C ALA A 35 -8.30 -9.32 5.24
N ASN A 36 -9.12 -8.73 6.10
CA ASN A 36 -10.21 -9.41 6.78
C ASN A 36 -11.51 -9.07 6.04
N TRP A 37 -12.17 -10.08 5.51
CA TRP A 37 -13.40 -9.94 4.75
C TRP A 37 -14.45 -10.89 5.33
N ASP A 38 -15.58 -10.36 5.78
CA ASP A 38 -16.65 -11.15 6.41
C ASP A 38 -17.86 -11.38 5.49
N GLY A 39 -17.77 -11.00 4.23
CA GLY A 39 -18.84 -11.05 3.25
C GLY A 39 -19.50 -9.70 3.00
N LYS A 40 -19.24 -8.71 3.83
CA LYS A 40 -19.79 -7.36 3.70
C LYS A 40 -18.75 -6.29 4.05
N GLU A 41 -18.08 -6.42 5.17
CA GLU A 41 -17.10 -5.45 5.65
C GLU A 41 -15.69 -5.94 5.39
N ILE A 42 -14.81 -5.00 5.05
CA ILE A 42 -13.39 -5.27 4.83
C ILE A 42 -12.55 -4.39 5.74
N THR A 43 -11.45 -4.93 6.24
CA THR A 43 -10.41 -4.15 6.91
C THR A 43 -9.05 -4.72 6.54
N PHE A 44 -8.03 -3.88 6.68
CA PHE A 44 -6.65 -4.25 6.40
C PHE A 44 -5.89 -4.40 7.70
N PRO A 45 -4.80 -5.20 7.71
CA PRO A 45 -3.99 -5.31 8.92
C PRO A 45 -3.35 -3.96 9.26
N ARG A 46 -3.08 -3.80 10.55
CA ARG A 46 -2.30 -2.67 11.06
C ARG A 46 -0.94 -3.20 11.51
N PHE A 47 0.00 -2.32 11.71
CA PHE A 47 1.33 -2.74 12.18
C PHE A 47 1.24 -3.51 13.48
N ARG A 48 0.28 -3.20 14.37
CA ARG A 48 0.07 -3.95 15.61
C ARG A 48 -0.29 -5.42 15.38
N ASP A 49 -0.91 -5.74 14.24
CA ASP A 49 -1.31 -7.11 13.90
C ASP A 49 -0.12 -7.95 13.43
N PHE A 50 0.98 -7.30 13.06
CA PHE A 50 2.21 -7.95 12.60
C PHE A 50 3.40 -7.32 13.33
N PRO A 51 3.56 -7.61 14.65
CA PRO A 51 4.62 -6.98 15.44
C PRO A 51 6.04 -7.33 14.98
N GLU A 52 6.21 -8.39 14.21
CA GLU A 52 7.49 -8.76 13.60
C GLU A 52 7.91 -7.79 12.49
N VAL A 53 6.99 -6.97 11.94
CA VAL A 53 7.30 -5.95 10.94
C VAL A 53 7.73 -4.69 11.66
N LYS A 54 8.91 -4.17 11.31
CA LYS A 54 9.44 -2.95 11.94
C LYS A 54 8.64 -1.72 11.53
N THR A 55 8.34 -0.87 12.51
CA THR A 55 7.67 0.40 12.28
C THR A 55 8.68 1.46 11.81
N ALA A 56 9.22 1.26 10.61
CA ALA A 56 10.21 2.15 10.02
C ALA A 56 10.10 2.12 8.50
N LEU A 57 10.33 3.26 7.88
CA LEU A 57 10.42 3.31 6.42
C LEU A 57 11.70 2.60 5.96
N SER A 58 11.61 1.88 4.86
CA SER A 58 12.72 1.14 4.28
C SER A 58 12.37 0.79 2.82
N GLU A 59 13.24 0.04 2.15
CA GLU A 59 12.92 -0.51 0.84
C GLU A 59 11.69 -1.42 0.86
N ASN A 60 11.37 -1.97 2.03
CA ASN A 60 10.30 -2.95 2.19
C ASN A 60 9.02 -2.34 2.75
N ILE A 61 9.09 -1.16 3.37
CA ILE A 61 7.94 -0.45 3.93
C ILE A 61 7.88 0.94 3.32
N ILE A 62 6.89 1.16 2.47
CA ILE A 62 6.75 2.39 1.69
C ILE A 62 5.47 3.10 2.09
N TYR A 63 5.58 4.41 2.38
CA TYR A 63 4.42 5.26 2.61
C TYR A 63 3.59 5.36 1.34
N LEU A 64 2.28 5.18 1.44
CA LEU A 64 1.37 5.30 0.30
C LEU A 64 0.57 6.60 0.33
N PHE A 65 -0.31 6.75 1.30
CA PHE A 65 -1.20 7.90 1.38
C PHE A 65 -1.84 7.95 2.77
N THR A 66 -2.65 8.99 3.00
CA THR A 66 -3.40 9.16 4.24
C THR A 66 -4.87 9.39 3.89
N VAL A 67 -5.76 8.77 4.66
CA VAL A 67 -7.20 9.07 4.64
C VAL A 67 -7.54 9.58 6.04
N ASP A 68 -7.99 10.82 6.14
CA ASP A 68 -8.12 11.56 7.39
C ASP A 68 -6.77 11.61 8.11
N ASP A 69 -6.67 10.99 9.29
CA ASP A 69 -5.43 10.86 10.04
C ASP A 69 -4.82 9.45 9.95
N LYS A 70 -5.43 8.58 9.15
CA LYS A 70 -5.00 7.18 9.03
C LYS A 70 -4.01 7.02 7.89
N ARG A 71 -2.82 6.55 8.22
CA ARG A 71 -1.73 6.38 7.28
C ARG A 71 -1.67 4.95 6.76
N PHE A 72 -1.41 4.82 5.47
CA PHE A 72 -1.33 3.53 4.78
C PHE A 72 0.07 3.32 4.24
N TYR A 73 0.61 2.12 4.48
CA TYR A 73 1.95 1.73 4.07
C TYR A 73 1.89 0.43 3.28
N LEU A 74 2.79 0.30 2.33
CA LEU A 74 2.93 -0.89 1.50
C LEU A 74 4.07 -1.76 2.05
N ALA A 75 3.77 -3.03 2.30
CA ALA A 75 4.78 -4.05 2.56
C ALA A 75 5.24 -4.59 1.22
N LYS A 76 6.45 -4.28 0.83
CA LYS A 76 7.04 -4.71 -0.44
C LYS A 76 8.21 -5.63 -0.15
N ARG A 77 8.27 -6.75 -0.88
CA ARG A 77 9.35 -7.76 -0.74
C ARG A 77 9.45 -8.35 0.67
N LEU A 78 8.35 -8.33 1.42
CA LEU A 78 8.26 -8.96 2.73
C LEU A 78 7.34 -10.17 2.64
N SER A 79 7.72 -11.25 3.31
CA SER A 79 6.82 -12.37 3.52
C SER A 79 6.17 -12.18 4.89
N LEU A 80 4.85 -12.05 4.91
CA LEU A 80 4.12 -11.94 6.16
C LEU A 80 3.67 -13.33 6.61
N PRO A 81 3.79 -13.65 7.90
CA PRO A 81 3.32 -14.93 8.40
C PRO A 81 1.80 -14.99 8.34
N GLU A 82 1.26 -16.22 8.29
CA GLU A 82 -0.17 -16.40 8.40
C GLU A 82 -0.66 -15.89 9.75
N ARG A 83 -1.77 -15.18 9.73
CA ARG A 83 -2.33 -14.57 10.92
C ARG A 83 -3.84 -14.76 10.91
N LYS A 84 -4.40 -15.19 12.04
CA LYS A 84 -5.84 -15.40 12.17
C LYS A 84 -6.57 -14.08 11.88
N GLY A 85 -7.61 -14.16 11.06
CA GLY A 85 -8.41 -13.01 10.70
C GLY A 85 -7.97 -12.30 9.44
N PHE A 86 -6.79 -12.61 8.92
CA PHE A 86 -6.31 -12.00 7.67
C PHE A 86 -5.90 -13.07 6.68
N ARG A 87 -6.35 -12.91 5.44
CA ARG A 87 -5.98 -13.80 4.35
C ARG A 87 -6.03 -13.01 3.04
N LEU A 88 -5.47 -13.61 1.99
CA LEU A 88 -5.50 -12.99 0.67
C LEU A 88 -6.91 -13.06 0.10
N GLU A 89 -7.50 -11.88 -0.10
CA GLU A 89 -8.82 -11.71 -0.68
C GLU A 89 -8.71 -11.09 -2.06
N SER A 90 -9.58 -11.51 -2.99
CA SER A 90 -9.61 -10.95 -4.33
C SER A 90 -9.88 -9.44 -4.30
N ASN A 91 -9.16 -8.68 -5.14
CA ASN A 91 -9.39 -7.24 -5.28
C ASN A 91 -10.80 -6.89 -5.77
N ARG A 92 -11.55 -7.87 -6.28
CA ARG A 92 -12.95 -7.69 -6.68
C ARG A 92 -13.85 -7.35 -5.49
N ARG A 93 -13.44 -7.74 -4.27
CA ARG A 93 -14.17 -7.41 -3.03
C ARG A 93 -14.31 -5.90 -2.83
N PHE A 94 -13.38 -5.12 -3.37
CA PHE A 94 -13.39 -3.66 -3.21
C PHE A 94 -14.56 -2.97 -3.91
N ARG A 95 -15.28 -3.67 -4.77
CA ARG A 95 -16.45 -3.10 -5.46
C ARG A 95 -17.62 -2.87 -4.51
N ASP A 96 -17.84 -3.81 -3.59
CA ASP A 96 -19.05 -3.87 -2.75
C ASP A 96 -18.75 -3.84 -1.25
N ALA A 97 -17.50 -3.96 -0.86
CA ALA A 97 -17.14 -4.01 0.55
C ALA A 97 -17.38 -2.69 1.26
N GLN A 98 -17.78 -2.78 2.51
CA GLN A 98 -17.96 -1.63 3.39
C GLN A 98 -16.88 -1.63 4.47
N PRO A 99 -16.51 -0.49 5.04
CA PRO A 99 -16.92 0.85 4.62
C PRO A 99 -16.27 1.26 3.30
N GLN A 100 -16.92 2.12 2.57
CA GLN A 100 -16.48 2.51 1.23
C GLN A 100 -15.09 3.16 1.21
N TRP A 101 -14.75 3.91 2.25
CA TRP A 101 -13.44 4.56 2.31
C TRP A 101 -12.29 3.54 2.42
N LEU A 102 -12.51 2.39 3.07
CA LEU A 102 -11.51 1.31 3.11
C LEU A 102 -11.43 0.58 1.77
N SER A 103 -12.56 0.39 1.09
CA SER A 103 -12.55 -0.18 -0.26
C SER A 103 -11.80 0.73 -1.24
N PHE A 104 -12.02 2.04 -1.14
CA PHE A 104 -11.27 3.03 -1.91
C PHE A 104 -9.77 2.93 -1.62
N ALA A 105 -9.40 2.83 -0.33
CA ALA A 105 -8.01 2.67 0.08
C ALA A 105 -7.40 1.39 -0.51
N GLY A 106 -8.17 0.30 -0.53
CA GLY A 106 -7.73 -0.96 -1.10
C GLY A 106 -7.44 -0.86 -2.59
N ILE A 107 -8.32 -0.26 -3.35
CA ILE A 107 -8.14 -0.06 -4.80
C ILE A 107 -6.94 0.84 -5.06
N THR A 108 -6.84 1.96 -4.35
CA THR A 108 -5.75 2.91 -4.52
C THR A 108 -4.42 2.28 -4.15
N GLY A 109 -4.37 1.55 -3.05
CA GLY A 109 -3.17 0.84 -2.63
C GLY A 109 -2.75 -0.22 -3.64
N TYR A 110 -3.71 -0.96 -4.19
CA TYR A 110 -3.42 -1.96 -5.23
C TYR A 110 -2.82 -1.31 -6.47
N GLN A 111 -3.38 -0.19 -6.92
CA GLN A 111 -2.86 0.53 -8.09
C GLN A 111 -1.45 1.04 -7.84
N LEU A 112 -1.17 1.57 -6.66
CA LEU A 112 0.17 2.03 -6.31
C LEU A 112 1.16 0.87 -6.20
N TRP A 113 0.74 -0.25 -5.61
CA TRP A 113 1.58 -1.45 -5.57
C TRP A 113 1.96 -1.92 -6.99
N HIS A 114 0.98 -1.95 -7.89
CA HIS A 114 1.22 -2.33 -9.28
C HIS A 114 2.20 -1.34 -9.95
N TRP A 115 2.02 -0.05 -9.68
CA TRP A 115 2.92 0.97 -10.20
C TRP A 115 4.37 0.74 -9.76
N TYR A 116 4.58 0.44 -8.47
CA TYR A 116 5.90 0.10 -7.96
C TYR A 116 6.42 -1.22 -8.55
N ASP A 117 5.56 -2.19 -8.69
CA ASP A 117 5.93 -3.52 -9.17
C ASP A 117 6.48 -3.49 -10.60
N VAL A 118 5.89 -2.68 -11.47
CA VAL A 118 6.34 -2.57 -12.86
C VAL A 118 7.51 -1.60 -13.04
N ARG A 119 7.93 -0.91 -11.99
CA ARG A 119 9.03 0.06 -12.02
C ARG A 119 10.24 -0.37 -11.19
N LYS A 120 10.45 -1.67 -11.09
CA LYS A 120 11.62 -2.22 -10.38
C LYS A 120 12.92 -1.92 -11.12
N TYR A 121 12.87 -1.95 -12.43
CA TYR A 121 14.04 -1.80 -13.29
C TYR A 121 13.83 -0.68 -14.28
N CYS A 122 14.94 0.00 -14.61
CA CYS A 122 14.91 1.09 -15.58
C CYS A 122 14.54 0.56 -16.97
N GLY A 123 13.53 1.16 -17.60
CA GLY A 123 13.12 0.81 -18.95
C GLY A 123 14.12 1.24 -20.00
N HIS A 124 15.11 2.08 -19.65
CA HIS A 124 16.13 2.55 -20.57
C HIS A 124 17.41 1.70 -20.51
N CYS A 125 17.94 1.45 -19.31
CA CYS A 125 19.23 0.75 -19.15
C CYS A 125 19.14 -0.56 -18.37
N GLY A 126 17.98 -0.91 -17.82
CA GLY A 126 17.78 -2.17 -17.12
C GLY A 126 18.27 -2.21 -15.68
N SER A 127 18.87 -1.15 -15.17
CA SER A 127 19.37 -1.11 -13.80
C SER A 127 18.25 -1.03 -12.78
N PRO A 128 18.45 -1.56 -11.56
CA PRO A 128 17.46 -1.41 -10.48
C PRO A 128 17.21 0.07 -10.18
N MET A 129 15.93 0.43 -10.04
CA MET A 129 15.54 1.80 -9.72
C MET A 129 15.45 2.00 -8.21
N VAL A 130 15.64 3.24 -7.77
CA VAL A 130 15.51 3.64 -6.37
C VAL A 130 14.39 4.66 -6.21
N HIS A 131 13.74 4.63 -5.06
CA HIS A 131 12.66 5.57 -4.75
C HIS A 131 13.25 6.94 -4.40
N ASP A 132 12.64 8.00 -4.96
CA ASP A 132 13.01 9.35 -4.58
C ASP A 132 12.63 9.61 -3.12
N THR A 133 13.36 10.51 -2.45
CA THR A 133 13.12 10.80 -1.03
C THR A 133 12.05 11.86 -0.81
N LYS A 134 11.74 12.67 -1.81
CA LYS A 134 10.79 13.80 -1.69
C LYS A 134 9.48 13.55 -2.39
N GLU A 135 9.51 12.84 -3.51
CA GLU A 135 8.35 12.63 -4.35
C GLU A 135 8.10 11.15 -4.60
N ARG A 136 6.87 10.81 -4.93
CA ARG A 136 6.51 9.45 -5.33
C ARG A 136 6.99 9.22 -6.75
N MET A 137 8.25 8.88 -6.86
CA MET A 137 8.94 8.75 -8.13
C MET A 137 10.06 7.73 -8.00
N MET A 138 10.25 6.93 -9.03
CA MET A 138 11.41 6.03 -9.12
C MET A 138 12.47 6.66 -10.01
N ARG A 139 13.72 6.50 -9.62
CA ARG A 139 14.86 7.08 -10.31
C ARG A 139 15.92 6.00 -10.58
N CYS A 140 16.48 6.03 -11.78
CA CYS A 140 17.61 5.18 -12.10
C CYS A 140 18.91 5.86 -11.65
N PRO A 141 19.68 5.24 -10.74
CA PRO A 141 20.94 5.81 -10.28
C PRO A 141 22.02 5.78 -11.36
N ASP A 142 21.88 4.95 -12.39
CA ASP A 142 22.90 4.77 -13.42
C ASP A 142 22.73 5.70 -14.61
N CYS A 143 21.51 5.88 -15.13
CA CYS A 143 21.27 6.73 -16.30
C CYS A 143 20.44 7.98 -16.03
N GLY A 144 19.90 8.13 -14.82
CA GLY A 144 19.13 9.31 -14.44
C GLY A 144 17.67 9.32 -14.88
N GLN A 145 17.19 8.24 -15.51
CA GLN A 145 15.78 8.13 -15.92
C GLN A 145 14.86 8.23 -14.70
N MET A 146 13.78 8.99 -14.84
CA MET A 146 12.79 9.21 -13.77
C MET A 146 11.39 8.82 -14.24
N GLU A 147 10.64 8.22 -13.34
CA GLU A 147 9.25 7.85 -13.59
C GLU A 147 8.38 8.06 -12.36
#